data_0fa7fbfd6f7946a8091cd43e677dc2ce
#
_entry.id   0fa7fbfd6f7946a8091cd43e677dc2ce
#
_cell.length_a   1.000
_cell.length_b   1.000
_cell.length_c   1.000
_cell.angle_alpha   90.00
_cell.angle_beta   90.00
_cell.angle_gamma   90.00
#
_symmetry.space_group_name_H-M   'P 1'
#
loop_
_entity.id
_entity.type
_entity.pdbx_description
1 polymer ?
#
loop_
_entity_poly.entity_id
_entity_poly.type
_entity_poly.pdbx_seq_one_letter_code
_entity_poly.pdbx_strand_id
1 'polypeptide(L)'
;VTTFPEKWAIVAPSAEKARIIMGYIIDHTFDNPYTAAQLEVDKTENIKRLRRERSKNKLTYNVGNGLLGEVFIVSADSRNKLRRGEGIMGLGSPNVVMDEAALIDDDIESKIFRMLGDNMDNFYCKIGNPFRRNHFLKSSFDPNYKIINIPYQISLEESNERMAMGLEPRITQPFIDEAIKKPDFDILYENKFPKADRIDEKGWSHLILDTELDLAKAKIEPSGWIGKKVLGVDVARGGGNYNAWVLRCANFATLLARNEDNDIMSVVGTTIRLAKEHGVHPHNVFIDDTGVGAGVTDRLREQRFYCNPVKLAMKADEENSYRNRRAEDYWKVKQWLNQGGKLDADENWDELLHLKYRAMDSTGKLEMQPKKDMIASGFPSPDVADALMLTFDKPPYRPEEAKLEAEASQDFDKYSVI
;
A
#
# COMPACT_ATOMS: atom_id res chain seq x y z
N VAL A 1 29.98 -20.72 -4.58
CA VAL A 1 29.56 -21.72 -3.58
C VAL A 1 29.86 -23.14 -4.03
N THR A 2 29.61 -23.48 -5.29
CA THR A 2 29.87 -24.84 -5.84
C THR A 2 31.26 -25.03 -6.42
N THR A 3 32.01 -23.95 -6.64
CA THR A 3 33.37 -23.96 -7.19
C THR A 3 34.41 -23.67 -6.12
N PHE A 4 34.06 -22.76 -5.18
CA PHE A 4 34.93 -22.31 -4.10
C PHE A 4 34.21 -22.46 -2.76
N PRO A 5 34.96 -22.68 -1.65
CA PRO A 5 34.41 -22.83 -0.28
C PRO A 5 33.92 -21.48 0.26
N GLU A 6 33.00 -20.83 -0.42
CA GLU A 6 32.46 -19.53 -0.07
C GLU A 6 31.19 -19.64 0.75
N LYS A 7 30.95 -18.63 1.57
CA LYS A 7 29.74 -18.49 2.35
C LYS A 7 28.93 -17.30 1.86
N TRP A 8 27.65 -17.54 1.56
CA TRP A 8 26.73 -16.55 1.02
C TRP A 8 25.49 -16.41 1.87
N ALA A 9 25.16 -15.19 2.25
CA ALA A 9 23.92 -14.86 2.94
C ALA A 9 22.96 -14.15 1.97
N ILE A 10 21.72 -14.63 1.92
CA ILE A 10 20.62 -14.00 1.20
C ILE A 10 19.67 -13.39 2.22
N VAL A 11 19.56 -12.09 2.21
CA VAL A 11 18.72 -11.32 3.14
C VAL A 11 17.51 -10.79 2.41
N ALA A 12 16.32 -10.98 2.98
CA ALA A 12 15.07 -10.41 2.43
C ALA A 12 14.22 -9.81 3.56
N PRO A 13 13.27 -8.91 3.26
CA PRO A 13 12.43 -8.25 4.26
C PRO A 13 11.62 -9.22 5.12
N SER A 14 11.28 -10.40 4.59
CA SER A 14 10.58 -11.44 5.34
C SER A 14 11.15 -12.82 5.08
N ALA A 15 10.91 -13.75 6.02
CA ALA A 15 11.32 -15.15 5.86
C ALA A 15 10.65 -15.82 4.65
N GLU A 16 9.43 -15.42 4.30
CA GLU A 16 8.70 -15.94 3.15
C GLU A 16 9.40 -15.54 1.84
N LYS A 17 9.74 -14.25 1.67
CA LYS A 17 10.48 -13.76 0.49
C LYS A 17 11.85 -14.44 0.37
N ALA A 18 12.59 -14.56 1.48
CA ALA A 18 13.87 -15.25 1.49
C ALA A 18 13.75 -16.73 1.05
N ARG A 19 12.68 -17.43 1.43
CA ARG A 19 12.42 -18.81 1.00
C ARG A 19 12.10 -18.95 -0.47
N ILE A 20 11.49 -17.94 -1.09
CA ILE A 20 11.25 -17.94 -2.55
C ILE A 20 12.58 -18.00 -3.27
N ILE A 21 13.54 -17.17 -2.89
CA ILE A 21 14.88 -17.15 -3.50
C ILE A 21 15.60 -18.47 -3.24
N MET A 22 15.55 -18.99 -2.01
CA MET A 22 16.11 -20.31 -1.70
C MET A 22 15.48 -21.40 -2.57
N GLY A 23 14.17 -21.30 -2.87
CA GLY A 23 13.49 -22.22 -3.78
C GLY A 23 14.10 -22.24 -5.17
N TYR A 24 14.41 -21.09 -5.75
CA TYR A 24 15.09 -21.00 -7.04
C TYR A 24 16.51 -21.62 -6.99
N ILE A 25 17.24 -21.37 -5.90
CA ILE A 25 18.58 -21.96 -5.72
C ILE A 25 18.48 -23.48 -5.63
N ILE A 26 17.50 -24.01 -4.93
CA ILE A 26 17.25 -25.46 -4.83
C ILE A 26 16.93 -26.03 -6.22
N ASP A 27 16.03 -25.41 -6.96
CA ASP A 27 15.64 -25.87 -8.28
C ASP A 27 16.87 -25.90 -9.23
N HIS A 28 17.63 -24.80 -9.31
CA HIS A 28 18.86 -24.77 -10.12
C HIS A 28 19.95 -25.74 -9.64
N THR A 29 20.04 -26.01 -8.34
CA THR A 29 20.97 -27.01 -7.82
C THR A 29 20.64 -28.40 -8.36
N PHE A 30 19.36 -28.77 -8.41
CA PHE A 30 18.91 -30.08 -8.89
C PHE A 30 18.79 -30.20 -10.41
N ASP A 31 18.69 -29.07 -11.12
CA ASP A 31 18.65 -29.07 -12.58
C ASP A 31 20.03 -29.38 -13.20
N ASN A 32 21.10 -29.19 -12.42
CA ASN A 32 22.46 -29.53 -12.85
C ASN A 32 23.01 -30.73 -12.04
N PRO A 33 23.31 -31.86 -12.70
CA PRO A 33 23.82 -33.07 -12.03
C PRO A 33 25.10 -32.85 -11.21
N TYR A 34 25.97 -31.92 -11.63
CA TYR A 34 27.22 -31.63 -10.92
C TYR A 34 26.96 -30.93 -9.59
N THR A 35 26.11 -29.91 -9.58
CA THR A 35 25.76 -29.19 -8.34
C THR A 35 24.91 -30.06 -7.42
N ALA A 36 24.03 -30.89 -7.98
CA ALA A 36 23.24 -31.85 -7.21
C ALA A 36 24.13 -32.89 -6.50
N ALA A 37 25.21 -33.36 -7.16
CA ALA A 37 26.14 -34.30 -6.58
C ALA A 37 27.02 -33.72 -5.45
N GLN A 38 27.21 -32.39 -5.45
CA GLN A 38 27.97 -31.69 -4.42
C GLN A 38 27.13 -31.36 -3.16
N LEU A 39 25.79 -31.41 -3.27
CA LEU A 39 24.89 -31.04 -2.18
C LEU A 39 25.03 -32.02 -1.01
N GLU A 40 25.41 -31.52 0.16
CA GLU A 40 25.42 -32.27 1.40
C GLU A 40 23.99 -32.47 1.90
N VAL A 41 23.49 -33.70 1.80
CA VAL A 41 22.14 -34.09 2.24
C VAL A 41 22.26 -35.18 3.29
N ASP A 42 21.57 -35.02 4.41
CA ASP A 42 21.49 -36.06 5.41
C ASP A 42 20.92 -37.36 4.82
N LYS A 43 21.49 -38.51 5.21
CA LYS A 43 21.06 -39.83 4.70
C LYS A 43 19.55 -40.11 4.90
N THR A 44 18.93 -39.42 5.84
CA THR A 44 17.50 -39.52 6.16
C THR A 44 16.64 -38.56 5.38
N GLU A 45 17.23 -37.63 4.62
CA GLU A 45 16.52 -36.56 3.94
C GLU A 45 15.98 -37.01 2.59
N ASN A 46 14.69 -36.80 2.39
CA ASN A 46 14.04 -37.14 1.12
C ASN A 46 14.22 -35.99 0.10
N ILE A 47 15.06 -36.20 -0.91
CA ILE A 47 15.37 -35.21 -1.97
C ILE A 47 14.09 -34.72 -2.68
N LYS A 48 13.11 -35.61 -2.94
CA LYS A 48 11.84 -35.21 -3.56
C LYS A 48 11.04 -34.29 -2.65
N ARG A 49 11.10 -34.51 -1.34
CA ARG A 49 10.45 -33.65 -0.35
C ARG A 49 11.15 -32.29 -0.25
N LEU A 50 12.48 -32.27 -0.22
CA LEU A 50 13.29 -31.06 -0.19
C LEU A 50 12.94 -30.13 -1.38
N ARG A 51 12.90 -30.67 -2.60
CA ARG A 51 12.56 -29.95 -3.83
C ARG A 51 11.11 -29.42 -3.81
N ARG A 52 10.16 -30.20 -3.27
CA ARG A 52 8.75 -29.83 -3.23
C ARG A 52 8.43 -28.80 -2.12
N GLU A 53 8.99 -29.01 -0.94
CA GLU A 53 8.63 -28.20 0.24
C GLU A 53 9.47 -26.94 0.38
N ARG A 54 10.62 -26.84 -0.31
CA ARG A 54 11.54 -25.68 -0.26
C ARG A 54 11.83 -25.22 1.18
N SER A 55 11.90 -26.17 2.11
CA SER A 55 11.85 -25.91 3.55
C SER A 55 13.20 -25.59 4.19
N LYS A 56 14.30 -25.69 3.45
CA LYS A 56 15.64 -25.41 4.00
C LYS A 56 15.96 -23.93 4.03
N ASN A 57 16.54 -23.52 5.15
CA ASN A 57 17.09 -22.17 5.32
C ASN A 57 18.60 -22.10 4.99
N LYS A 58 19.23 -23.24 4.75
CA LYS A 58 20.66 -23.36 4.45
C LYS A 58 20.90 -24.55 3.53
N LEU A 59 21.78 -24.38 2.55
CA LEU A 59 22.36 -25.42 1.71
C LEU A 59 23.87 -25.44 1.89
N THR A 60 24.45 -26.63 1.93
CA THR A 60 25.88 -26.86 2.05
C THR A 60 26.33 -27.70 0.86
N TYR A 61 27.45 -27.33 0.25
CA TYR A 61 28.01 -28.00 -0.92
C TYR A 61 29.45 -28.46 -0.61
N ASN A 62 29.74 -29.70 -0.94
CA ASN A 62 31.08 -30.21 -0.87
C ASN A 62 31.85 -29.83 -2.14
N VAL A 63 32.81 -28.95 -2.02
CA VAL A 63 33.61 -28.45 -3.16
C VAL A 63 34.91 -29.28 -3.35
N GLY A 64 35.08 -30.38 -2.62
CA GLY A 64 36.25 -31.26 -2.65
C GLY A 64 37.22 -30.98 -1.49
N ASN A 65 38.10 -31.97 -1.25
CA ASN A 65 39.11 -31.90 -0.20
C ASN A 65 38.59 -31.56 1.23
N GLY A 66 37.33 -31.89 1.52
CA GLY A 66 36.68 -31.57 2.79
C GLY A 66 36.32 -30.10 2.98
N LEU A 67 36.42 -29.32 1.93
CA LEU A 67 36.00 -27.90 1.94
C LEU A 67 34.52 -27.76 1.62
N LEU A 68 33.84 -26.87 2.33
CA LEU A 68 32.39 -26.66 2.21
C LEU A 68 32.07 -25.25 1.74
N GLY A 69 31.19 -25.15 0.75
CA GLY A 69 30.51 -23.92 0.37
C GLY A 69 29.10 -23.85 0.99
N GLU A 70 28.67 -22.70 1.42
CA GLU A 70 27.38 -22.52 2.11
C GLU A 70 26.56 -21.39 1.53
N VAL A 71 25.24 -21.63 1.38
CA VAL A 71 24.25 -20.58 1.10
C VAL A 71 23.14 -20.66 2.15
N PHE A 72 22.79 -19.54 2.77
CA PHE A 72 21.72 -19.48 3.76
C PHE A 72 20.90 -18.22 3.66
N ILE A 73 19.66 -18.30 4.12
CA ILE A 73 18.72 -17.18 4.11
C ILE A 73 18.58 -16.54 5.48
N VAL A 74 18.38 -15.21 5.47
CA VAL A 74 18.19 -14.39 6.66
C VAL A 74 16.96 -13.51 6.45
N SER A 75 16.08 -13.44 7.46
CA SER A 75 14.95 -12.52 7.47
C SER A 75 15.32 -11.21 8.15
N ALA A 76 15.10 -10.10 7.46
CA ALA A 76 15.22 -8.75 8.00
C ALA A 76 13.89 -8.25 8.62
N ASP A 77 13.05 -9.15 9.13
CA ASP A 77 11.71 -8.82 9.64
C ASP A 77 11.78 -7.81 10.79
N SER A 78 11.28 -6.60 10.55
CA SER A 78 11.25 -5.48 11.47
C SER A 78 9.98 -5.40 12.34
N ARG A 79 9.01 -6.32 12.15
CA ARG A 79 7.70 -6.27 12.81
C ARG A 79 7.77 -6.44 14.33
N ASN A 80 8.75 -7.18 14.84
CA ASN A 80 8.95 -7.32 16.28
C ASN A 80 9.88 -6.21 16.80
N LYS A 81 9.28 -5.12 17.30
CA LYS A 81 10.01 -3.94 17.81
C LYS A 81 10.99 -4.25 18.96
N LEU A 82 10.76 -5.35 19.72
CA LEU A 82 11.60 -5.75 20.84
C LEU A 82 12.83 -6.58 20.42
N ARG A 83 12.81 -7.20 19.23
CA ARG A 83 13.88 -8.08 18.74
C ARG A 83 14.33 -7.74 17.32
N ARG A 84 14.27 -6.48 16.92
CA ARG A 84 14.66 -6.02 15.59
C ARG A 84 16.09 -6.44 15.24
N GLY A 85 16.23 -7.37 14.31
CA GLY A 85 17.53 -7.82 13.81
C GLY A 85 18.41 -8.60 14.79
N GLU A 86 17.88 -9.10 15.93
CA GLU A 86 18.67 -9.96 16.84
C GLU A 86 19.06 -11.29 16.17
N GLY A 87 18.21 -11.83 15.30
CA GLY A 87 18.50 -13.05 14.55
C GLY A 87 19.61 -12.91 13.50
N ILE A 88 20.04 -11.67 13.20
CA ILE A 88 21.13 -11.36 12.28
C ILE A 88 22.46 -11.30 13.04
N MET A 89 22.40 -10.95 14.33
CA MET A 89 23.61 -10.80 15.17
C MET A 89 24.28 -12.15 15.39
N GLY A 90 25.57 -12.21 15.13
CA GLY A 90 26.37 -13.45 15.23
C GLY A 90 26.41 -14.30 13.96
N LEU A 91 25.65 -13.93 12.91
CA LEU A 91 25.83 -14.52 11.58
C LEU A 91 26.91 -13.75 10.82
N GLY A 92 27.95 -14.44 10.36
CA GLY A 92 29.01 -13.89 9.52
C GLY A 92 28.93 -14.47 8.10
N SER A 93 29.09 -13.62 7.09
CA SER A 93 29.22 -14.03 5.70
C SER A 93 29.98 -12.97 4.90
N PRO A 94 31.07 -13.32 4.21
CA PRO A 94 31.80 -12.37 3.37
C PRO A 94 31.01 -11.94 2.13
N ASN A 95 30.00 -12.72 1.74
CA ASN A 95 29.17 -12.44 0.58
C ASN A 95 27.70 -12.29 1.03
N VAL A 96 27.11 -11.13 0.76
CA VAL A 96 25.73 -10.82 1.14
C VAL A 96 24.97 -10.28 -0.07
N VAL A 97 23.81 -10.88 -0.35
CA VAL A 97 22.82 -10.38 -1.29
C VAL A 97 21.58 -9.96 -0.51
N MET A 98 21.22 -8.69 -0.62
CA MET A 98 20.05 -8.11 0.01
C MET A 98 18.97 -7.92 -1.07
N ASP A 99 17.92 -8.72 -0.99
CA ASP A 99 16.76 -8.62 -1.88
C ASP A 99 15.73 -7.65 -1.32
N GLU A 100 15.03 -6.93 -2.21
CA GLU A 100 14.09 -5.86 -1.87
C GLU A 100 14.70 -4.85 -0.88
N ALA A 101 15.94 -4.44 -1.13
CA ALA A 101 16.76 -3.68 -0.20
C ALA A 101 16.12 -2.37 0.27
N ALA A 102 15.37 -1.68 -0.60
CA ALA A 102 14.65 -0.45 -0.24
C ALA A 102 13.58 -0.66 0.85
N LEU A 103 13.10 -1.89 1.07
CA LEU A 103 12.10 -2.23 2.08
C LEU A 103 12.72 -2.58 3.45
N ILE A 104 14.05 -2.65 3.54
CA ILE A 104 14.79 -2.93 4.77
C ILE A 104 15.18 -1.60 5.42
N ASP A 105 14.93 -1.47 6.73
CA ASP A 105 15.22 -0.24 7.47
C ASP A 105 16.74 -0.03 7.67
N ASP A 106 17.20 1.23 7.76
CA ASP A 106 18.62 1.60 7.90
C ASP A 106 19.28 0.96 9.13
N ASP A 107 18.57 0.81 10.24
CA ASP A 107 19.07 0.18 11.46
C ASP A 107 19.28 -1.34 11.31
N ILE A 108 18.48 -1.98 10.49
CA ILE A 108 18.63 -3.41 10.15
C ILE A 108 19.78 -3.59 9.16
N GLU A 109 19.86 -2.74 8.15
CA GLU A 109 20.94 -2.75 7.17
C GLU A 109 22.32 -2.63 7.83
N SER A 110 22.45 -1.74 8.81
CA SER A 110 23.69 -1.59 9.57
C SER A 110 24.12 -2.88 10.30
N LYS A 111 23.16 -3.70 10.76
CA LYS A 111 23.43 -5.00 11.34
C LYS A 111 23.82 -6.04 10.29
N ILE A 112 23.18 -5.99 9.11
CA ILE A 112 23.51 -6.85 7.97
C ILE A 112 24.91 -6.53 7.46
N PHE A 113 25.29 -5.25 7.36
CA PHE A 113 26.61 -4.83 6.96
C PHE A 113 27.73 -5.43 7.85
N ARG A 114 27.47 -5.57 9.16
CA ARG A 114 28.41 -6.22 10.09
C ARG A 114 28.63 -7.72 9.80
N MET A 115 27.75 -8.37 9.02
CA MET A 115 27.96 -9.78 8.61
C MET A 115 29.17 -9.95 7.72
N LEU A 116 29.54 -8.90 6.95
CA LEU A 116 30.67 -8.92 6.04
C LEU A 116 32.01 -9.12 6.80
N GLY A 117 32.07 -8.69 8.07
CA GLY A 117 33.27 -8.78 8.88
C GLY A 117 34.43 -7.96 8.34
N ASP A 118 35.64 -8.34 8.75
CA ASP A 118 36.89 -7.66 8.39
C ASP A 118 37.57 -8.28 7.16
N ASN A 119 36.85 -9.04 6.35
CA ASN A 119 37.39 -9.64 5.14
C ASN A 119 37.52 -8.59 4.03
N MET A 120 38.73 -8.51 3.44
CA MET A 120 39.05 -7.53 2.38
C MET A 120 38.34 -7.86 1.05
N ASP A 121 37.95 -9.12 0.81
CA ASP A 121 37.31 -9.61 -0.42
C ASP A 121 35.81 -9.84 -0.17
N ASN A 122 35.13 -8.80 0.30
CA ASN A 122 33.69 -8.84 0.54
C ASN A 122 32.87 -8.56 -0.73
N PHE A 123 31.74 -9.24 -0.84
CA PHE A 123 30.74 -8.92 -1.86
C PHE A 123 29.42 -8.49 -1.19
N TYR A 124 28.96 -7.29 -1.50
CA TYR A 124 27.71 -6.75 -0.98
C TYR A 124 26.83 -6.26 -2.11
N CYS A 125 25.72 -6.94 -2.35
CA CYS A 125 24.77 -6.63 -3.41
C CYS A 125 23.42 -6.23 -2.81
N LYS A 126 22.85 -5.14 -3.28
CA LYS A 126 21.51 -4.65 -2.94
C LYS A 126 20.64 -4.66 -4.20
N ILE A 127 19.52 -5.37 -4.17
CA ILE A 127 18.61 -5.52 -5.29
C ILE A 127 17.21 -5.07 -4.85
N GLY A 128 16.43 -4.52 -5.76
CA GLY A 128 15.02 -4.18 -5.56
C GLY A 128 14.59 -2.90 -6.26
N ASN A 129 13.30 -2.62 -6.17
CA ASN A 129 12.74 -1.36 -6.63
C ASN A 129 12.98 -0.24 -5.61
N PRO A 130 13.15 1.01 -6.03
CA PRO A 130 13.55 2.13 -5.18
C PRO A 130 12.37 2.71 -4.37
N PHE A 131 11.70 1.89 -3.55
CA PHE A 131 10.52 2.30 -2.79
C PHE A 131 10.77 3.38 -1.75
N ARG A 132 12.00 3.47 -1.21
CA ARG A 132 12.34 4.39 -0.11
C ARG A 132 13.67 5.11 -0.35
N ARG A 133 13.79 6.31 0.24
CA ARG A 133 15.02 7.11 0.24
C ARG A 133 15.90 6.78 1.45
N ASN A 134 16.17 5.50 1.70
CA ASN A 134 16.98 4.97 2.80
C ASN A 134 18.41 4.62 2.35
N HIS A 135 19.07 3.67 3.03
CA HIS A 135 20.40 3.16 2.68
C HIS A 135 20.51 2.70 1.21
N PHE A 136 19.41 2.28 0.56
CA PHE A 136 19.43 1.86 -0.84
C PHE A 136 19.69 3.05 -1.76
N LEU A 137 19.05 4.20 -1.51
CA LEU A 137 19.37 5.44 -2.22
C LEU A 137 20.80 5.92 -1.89
N LYS A 138 21.21 5.88 -0.60
CA LYS A 138 22.56 6.31 -0.20
C LYS A 138 23.63 5.53 -0.96
N SER A 139 23.42 4.22 -1.17
CA SER A 139 24.34 3.39 -1.97
C SER A 139 24.45 3.84 -3.42
N SER A 140 23.45 4.52 -4.00
CA SER A 140 23.52 5.02 -5.37
C SER A 140 24.42 6.23 -5.54
N PHE A 141 24.84 6.89 -4.46
CA PHE A 141 25.79 8.00 -4.44
C PHE A 141 27.17 7.59 -3.93
N ASP A 142 27.33 6.36 -3.44
CA ASP A 142 28.60 5.86 -2.92
C ASP A 142 29.45 5.30 -4.07
N PRO A 143 30.67 5.84 -4.33
CA PRO A 143 31.54 5.38 -5.42
C PRO A 143 32.02 3.94 -5.29
N ASN A 144 31.90 3.32 -4.10
CA ASN A 144 32.23 1.92 -3.89
C ASN A 144 31.17 0.96 -4.47
N TYR A 145 29.99 1.45 -4.82
CA TYR A 145 28.94 0.63 -5.44
C TYR A 145 28.91 0.82 -6.96
N LYS A 146 28.87 -0.31 -7.67
CA LYS A 146 28.52 -0.31 -9.09
C LYS A 146 27.00 -0.33 -9.23
N ILE A 147 26.44 0.71 -9.85
CA ILE A 147 24.99 0.84 -10.06
C ILE A 147 24.60 0.17 -11.38
N ILE A 148 23.58 -0.70 -11.33
CA ILE A 148 22.94 -1.29 -12.49
C ILE A 148 21.46 -0.91 -12.42
N ASN A 149 20.98 -0.15 -13.39
CA ASN A 149 19.57 0.23 -13.49
C ASN A 149 18.95 -0.43 -14.72
N ILE A 150 17.83 -1.15 -14.51
CA ILE A 150 17.13 -1.91 -15.55
C ILE A 150 15.67 -1.43 -15.59
N PRO A 151 15.37 -0.30 -16.24
CA PRO A 151 14.00 0.16 -16.42
C PRO A 151 13.23 -0.73 -17.40
N TYR A 152 11.91 -0.63 -17.42
CA TYR A 152 11.03 -1.50 -18.22
C TYR A 152 11.36 -1.52 -19.72
N GLN A 153 11.91 -0.45 -20.27
CA GLN A 153 12.29 -0.37 -21.68
C GLN A 153 13.27 -1.49 -22.06
N ILE A 154 14.29 -1.72 -21.20
CA ILE A 154 15.28 -2.79 -21.40
C ILE A 154 14.58 -4.17 -21.36
N SER A 155 13.67 -4.38 -20.41
CA SER A 155 12.91 -5.63 -20.30
C SER A 155 11.95 -5.85 -21.47
N LEU A 156 11.43 -4.75 -22.05
CA LEU A 156 10.57 -4.82 -23.24
C LEU A 156 11.38 -5.17 -24.50
N GLU A 157 12.59 -4.60 -24.64
CA GLU A 157 13.53 -4.95 -25.73
C GLU A 157 13.90 -6.45 -25.65
N GLU A 158 14.30 -6.93 -24.47
CA GLU A 158 14.57 -8.36 -24.25
C GLU A 158 13.34 -9.23 -24.59
N SER A 159 12.15 -8.79 -24.22
CA SER A 159 10.91 -9.51 -24.52
C SER A 159 10.64 -9.61 -26.04
N ASN A 160 10.94 -8.55 -26.79
CA ASN A 160 10.82 -8.55 -28.24
C ASN A 160 11.84 -9.51 -28.90
N GLU A 161 13.08 -9.55 -28.41
CA GLU A 161 14.10 -10.49 -28.86
C GLU A 161 13.68 -11.94 -28.56
N ARG A 162 13.16 -12.20 -27.37
CA ARG A 162 12.63 -13.52 -26.98
C ARG A 162 11.51 -13.99 -27.91
N MET A 163 10.55 -13.11 -28.21
CA MET A 163 9.46 -13.42 -29.16
C MET A 163 10.00 -13.73 -30.55
N ALA A 164 11.02 -13.02 -31.03
CA ALA A 164 11.67 -13.30 -32.29
C ALA A 164 12.35 -14.69 -32.33
N MET A 165 12.75 -15.21 -31.15
CA MET A 165 13.30 -16.58 -30.99
C MET A 165 12.22 -17.64 -30.71
N GLY A 166 10.93 -17.27 -30.74
CA GLY A 166 9.81 -18.19 -30.42
C GLY A 166 9.65 -18.49 -28.92
N LEU A 167 10.21 -17.65 -28.05
CA LEU A 167 10.10 -17.76 -26.58
C LEU A 167 9.03 -16.81 -26.05
N GLU A 168 8.43 -17.17 -24.93
CA GLU A 168 7.46 -16.31 -24.23
C GLU A 168 8.12 -14.99 -23.78
N PRO A 169 7.44 -13.84 -23.99
CA PRO A 169 7.91 -12.55 -23.48
C PRO A 169 7.82 -12.49 -21.95
N ARG A 170 8.71 -11.74 -21.31
CA ARG A 170 8.63 -11.44 -19.88
C ARG A 170 7.64 -10.34 -19.56
N ILE A 171 7.55 -9.35 -20.46
CA ILE A 171 6.68 -8.18 -20.34
C ILE A 171 6.21 -7.79 -21.74
N THR A 172 5.01 -7.24 -21.88
CA THR A 172 4.43 -6.87 -23.18
C THR A 172 4.04 -5.38 -23.19
N GLN A 173 3.97 -4.77 -24.37
CA GLN A 173 3.53 -3.39 -24.50
C GLN A 173 2.11 -3.16 -23.95
N PRO A 174 1.09 -3.98 -24.24
CA PRO A 174 -0.25 -3.81 -23.65
C PRO A 174 -0.24 -3.85 -22.12
N PHE A 175 0.62 -4.66 -21.49
CA PHE A 175 0.79 -4.67 -20.06
C PHE A 175 1.34 -3.33 -19.54
N ILE A 176 2.35 -2.77 -20.22
CA ILE A 176 2.91 -1.46 -19.87
C ILE A 176 1.88 -0.34 -20.03
N ASP A 177 1.06 -0.37 -21.09
CA ASP A 177 0.01 0.64 -21.31
C ASP A 177 -1.05 0.65 -20.20
N GLU A 178 -1.28 -0.49 -19.56
CA GLU A 178 -2.12 -0.57 -18.36
C GLU A 178 -1.36 -0.18 -17.09
N ALA A 179 -0.10 -0.61 -16.96
CA ALA A 179 0.73 -0.34 -15.78
C ALA A 179 1.01 1.15 -15.60
N ILE A 180 1.15 1.92 -16.68
CA ILE A 180 1.42 3.37 -16.65
C ILE A 180 0.30 4.17 -15.96
N LYS A 181 -0.91 3.61 -15.89
CA LYS A 181 -2.05 4.20 -15.18
C LYS A 181 -2.00 3.97 -13.65
N LYS A 182 -1.08 3.12 -13.20
CA LYS A 182 -0.96 2.78 -11.77
C LYS A 182 -0.06 3.78 -11.03
N PRO A 183 -0.32 4.03 -9.75
CA PRO A 183 0.32 5.11 -8.98
C PRO A 183 1.84 4.96 -8.83
N ASP A 184 2.35 3.74 -8.77
CA ASP A 184 3.76 3.45 -8.51
C ASP A 184 4.55 3.07 -9.77
N PHE A 185 4.06 3.46 -10.95
CA PHE A 185 4.71 3.13 -12.23
C PHE A 185 6.17 3.58 -12.27
N ASP A 186 6.42 4.81 -11.82
CA ASP A 186 7.77 5.39 -11.79
C ASP A 186 8.73 4.56 -10.94
N ILE A 187 8.24 4.02 -9.82
CA ILE A 187 9.05 3.23 -8.88
C ILE A 187 9.23 1.81 -9.41
N LEU A 188 8.14 1.17 -9.84
CA LEU A 188 8.12 -0.26 -10.18
C LEU A 188 8.74 -0.57 -11.54
N TYR A 189 8.60 0.33 -12.51
CA TYR A 189 8.96 0.09 -13.89
C TYR A 189 10.02 1.03 -14.44
N GLU A 190 10.09 2.29 -13.95
CA GLU A 190 11.12 3.23 -14.35
C GLU A 190 12.31 3.27 -13.37
N ASN A 191 12.21 2.57 -12.23
CA ASN A 191 13.22 2.51 -11.17
C ASN A 191 13.65 3.90 -10.66
N LYS A 192 12.70 4.84 -10.59
CA LYS A 192 12.95 6.19 -10.08
C LYS A 192 12.71 6.24 -8.58
N PHE A 193 13.69 6.74 -7.84
CA PHE A 193 13.48 7.04 -6.42
C PHE A 193 12.43 8.14 -6.25
N PRO A 194 11.54 7.99 -5.26
CA PRO A 194 10.57 9.04 -4.94
C PRO A 194 11.28 10.36 -4.62
N LYS A 195 10.65 11.50 -4.92
CA LYS A 195 11.22 12.83 -4.67
C LYS A 195 11.45 13.07 -3.18
N ALA A 196 12.50 13.81 -2.82
CA ALA A 196 12.93 14.01 -1.43
C ALA A 196 11.91 14.71 -0.53
N ASP A 197 11.11 15.60 -1.12
CA ASP A 197 10.04 16.36 -0.47
C ASP A 197 8.77 15.56 -0.17
N ARG A 198 8.70 14.32 -0.65
CA ARG A 198 7.49 13.49 -0.61
C ARG A 198 7.56 12.30 0.36
N ILE A 199 8.73 11.87 0.81
CA ILE A 199 8.88 10.65 1.63
C ILE A 199 9.70 10.92 2.88
N ASP A 200 9.15 10.54 4.04
CA ASP A 200 9.85 10.60 5.32
C ASP A 200 10.77 9.35 5.53
N GLU A 201 11.56 9.37 6.62
CA GLU A 201 12.50 8.30 6.95
C GLU A 201 11.85 6.93 7.15
N LYS A 202 10.55 6.89 7.45
CA LYS A 202 9.76 5.66 7.63
C LYS A 202 9.08 5.20 6.33
N GLY A 203 9.36 5.86 5.22
CA GLY A 203 8.79 5.53 3.92
C GLY A 203 7.37 6.07 3.70
N TRP A 204 6.86 6.97 4.56
CA TRP A 204 5.58 7.63 4.37
C TRP A 204 5.69 8.84 3.46
N SER A 205 4.81 8.92 2.48
CA SER A 205 4.64 10.06 1.57
C SER A 205 3.37 10.80 1.90
N HIS A 206 3.36 12.12 1.74
CA HIS A 206 2.11 12.89 1.80
C HIS A 206 1.19 12.49 0.64
N LEU A 207 -0.09 12.25 0.97
CA LEU A 207 -1.09 11.91 -0.03
C LEU A 207 -1.37 13.11 -0.95
N ILE A 208 -1.57 14.27 -0.36
CA ILE A 208 -1.82 15.55 -1.05
C ILE A 208 -0.73 16.53 -0.62
N LEU A 209 -0.19 17.30 -1.57
CA LEU A 209 0.78 18.35 -1.32
C LEU A 209 0.09 19.71 -1.17
N ASP A 210 0.74 20.65 -0.45
CA ASP A 210 0.25 22.02 -0.28
C ASP A 210 -0.14 22.65 -1.63
N THR A 211 0.72 22.53 -2.64
CA THR A 211 0.45 23.07 -3.99
C THR A 211 -0.73 22.41 -4.69
N GLU A 212 -0.97 21.11 -4.45
CA GLU A 212 -2.13 20.39 -5.01
C GLU A 212 -3.40 20.85 -4.32
N LEU A 213 -3.38 21.04 -3.00
CA LEU A 213 -4.52 21.53 -2.23
C LEU A 213 -4.85 22.99 -2.58
N ASP A 214 -3.84 23.86 -2.69
CA ASP A 214 -4.03 25.26 -3.09
C ASP A 214 -4.68 25.39 -4.47
N LEU A 215 -4.27 24.54 -5.40
CA LEU A 215 -4.88 24.46 -6.74
C LEU A 215 -6.31 23.91 -6.70
N ALA A 216 -6.62 23.05 -5.74
CA ALA A 216 -7.97 22.47 -5.58
C ALA A 216 -8.94 23.44 -4.91
N LYS A 217 -8.49 24.24 -3.93
CA LYS A 217 -9.33 25.23 -3.25
C LYS A 217 -9.82 26.30 -4.24
N ALA A 218 -11.12 26.34 -4.46
CA ALA A 218 -11.74 27.31 -5.33
C ALA A 218 -12.16 28.55 -4.53
N LYS A 219 -11.81 29.74 -5.00
CA LYS A 219 -12.25 31.00 -4.39
C LYS A 219 -13.75 31.28 -4.62
N ILE A 220 -14.33 30.63 -5.61
CA ILE A 220 -15.75 30.79 -6.01
C ILE A 220 -16.27 29.40 -6.36
N GLU A 221 -17.46 29.05 -5.87
CA GLU A 221 -18.14 27.83 -6.30
C GLU A 221 -18.30 27.81 -7.83
N PRO A 222 -18.08 26.65 -8.46
CA PRO A 222 -18.33 26.50 -9.89
C PRO A 222 -19.79 26.86 -10.21
N SER A 223 -20.04 27.45 -11.36
CA SER A 223 -21.35 27.89 -11.82
C SER A 223 -22.39 26.76 -12.03
N GLY A 224 -22.09 25.54 -11.54
CA GLY A 224 -23.00 24.40 -11.55
C GLY A 224 -22.39 23.14 -11.02
N TRP A 225 -23.19 22.35 -10.32
CA TRP A 225 -22.87 21.03 -9.86
C TRP A 225 -22.99 20.03 -11.03
N ILE A 226 -21.92 19.33 -11.36
CA ILE A 226 -21.90 18.37 -12.47
C ILE A 226 -22.08 16.95 -11.93
N GLY A 227 -23.08 16.25 -12.50
CA GLY A 227 -23.32 14.85 -12.16
C GLY A 227 -24.04 14.63 -10.84
N LYS A 228 -23.91 13.43 -10.32
CA LYS A 228 -24.60 12.95 -9.13
C LYS A 228 -23.99 13.55 -7.86
N LYS A 229 -24.86 14.04 -6.97
CA LYS A 229 -24.46 14.50 -5.64
C LYS A 229 -24.35 13.31 -4.68
N VAL A 230 -23.27 13.27 -3.91
CA VAL A 230 -22.97 12.22 -2.92
C VAL A 230 -22.64 12.89 -1.59
N LEU A 231 -23.21 12.41 -0.50
CA LEU A 231 -22.98 12.90 0.85
C LEU A 231 -22.16 11.87 1.64
N GLY A 232 -20.98 12.26 2.13
CA GLY A 232 -20.17 11.48 3.04
C GLY A 232 -20.34 11.99 4.47
N VAL A 233 -20.45 11.07 5.44
CA VAL A 233 -20.64 11.40 6.86
C VAL A 233 -19.65 10.61 7.69
N ASP A 234 -18.69 11.30 8.31
CA ASP A 234 -17.84 10.73 9.35
C ASP A 234 -18.45 11.03 10.72
N VAL A 235 -18.60 9.97 11.55
CA VAL A 235 -19.30 10.08 12.84
C VAL A 235 -18.30 10.05 13.98
N ALA A 236 -18.30 11.10 14.80
CA ALA A 236 -17.44 11.24 15.97
C ALA A 236 -17.67 10.13 17.00
N ARG A 237 -16.56 9.67 17.62
CA ARG A 237 -16.58 8.70 18.73
C ARG A 237 -16.44 9.39 20.10
N GLY A 238 -16.59 10.72 20.15
CA GLY A 238 -16.26 11.53 21.32
C GLY A 238 -14.76 11.80 21.46
N GLY A 239 -14.39 12.50 22.57
CA GLY A 239 -12.97 12.73 22.87
C GLY A 239 -12.25 13.75 21.97
N GLY A 240 -12.97 14.78 21.49
CA GLY A 240 -12.39 15.84 20.66
C GLY A 240 -12.40 15.54 19.15
N ASN A 241 -13.12 14.51 18.72
CA ASN A 241 -13.39 14.26 17.31
C ASN A 241 -14.70 14.94 16.89
N TYR A 242 -14.80 15.27 15.60
CA TYR A 242 -15.95 15.95 15.03
C TYR A 242 -16.77 15.04 14.13
N ASN A 243 -18.10 15.20 14.14
CA ASN A 243 -18.91 14.73 13.03
C ASN A 243 -18.68 15.67 11.84
N ALA A 244 -18.55 15.14 10.64
CA ALA A 244 -18.36 15.91 9.44
C ALA A 244 -19.30 15.44 8.33
N TRP A 245 -19.89 16.37 7.60
CA TRP A 245 -20.77 16.11 6.44
C TRP A 245 -20.20 16.81 5.21
N VAL A 246 -19.75 16.04 4.24
CA VAL A 246 -19.18 16.54 2.99
C VAL A 246 -20.07 16.15 1.82
N LEU A 247 -20.45 17.15 1.03
CA LEU A 247 -21.17 16.97 -0.22
C LEU A 247 -20.21 17.03 -1.40
N ARG A 248 -20.25 16.02 -2.29
CA ARG A 248 -19.42 15.97 -3.49
C ARG A 248 -20.26 15.68 -4.73
N CYS A 249 -19.84 16.26 -5.86
CA CYS A 249 -20.23 15.86 -7.21
C CYS A 249 -18.99 15.56 -8.07
N ALA A 250 -19.14 15.44 -9.38
CA ALA A 250 -18.00 15.13 -10.25
C ALA A 250 -16.89 16.19 -10.22
N ASN A 251 -17.23 17.46 -10.11
CA ASN A 251 -16.31 18.59 -10.24
C ASN A 251 -16.03 19.38 -8.95
N PHE A 252 -16.81 19.17 -7.88
CA PHE A 252 -16.74 20.01 -6.68
C PHE A 252 -17.10 19.25 -5.40
N ALA A 253 -16.49 19.61 -4.27
CA ALA A 253 -16.90 19.17 -2.95
C ALA A 253 -16.92 20.34 -1.97
N THR A 254 -17.84 20.30 -1.00
CA THR A 254 -18.01 21.33 0.03
C THR A 254 -18.28 20.69 1.40
N LEU A 255 -17.76 21.31 2.46
CA LEU A 255 -18.08 20.96 3.83
C LEU A 255 -19.43 21.58 4.19
N LEU A 256 -20.47 20.77 4.43
CA LEU A 256 -21.80 21.25 4.77
C LEU A 256 -21.96 21.56 6.27
N ALA A 257 -21.37 20.72 7.12
CA ALA A 257 -21.43 20.88 8.57
C ALA A 257 -20.27 20.12 9.25
N ARG A 258 -19.86 20.64 10.42
CA ARG A 258 -18.92 20.02 11.34
C ARG A 258 -19.34 20.35 12.78
N ASN A 259 -19.44 19.35 13.66
CA ASN A 259 -19.76 19.58 15.08
C ASN A 259 -19.21 18.47 15.99
N GLU A 260 -19.15 18.71 17.28
CA GLU A 260 -18.72 17.78 18.33
C GLU A 260 -19.89 17.06 19.01
N ASP A 261 -21.08 17.08 18.41
CA ASP A 261 -22.27 16.51 19.04
C ASP A 261 -22.19 14.98 19.10
N ASN A 262 -22.28 14.43 20.30
CA ASN A 262 -22.21 13.00 20.54
C ASN A 262 -23.60 12.33 20.58
N ASP A 263 -24.69 13.10 20.39
CA ASP A 263 -26.03 12.56 20.33
C ASP A 263 -26.32 11.92 18.94
N ILE A 264 -26.47 10.63 18.92
CA ILE A 264 -26.79 9.88 17.70
C ILE A 264 -28.05 10.42 17.00
N MET A 265 -29.07 10.84 17.77
CA MET A 265 -30.31 11.35 17.19
C MET A 265 -30.10 12.71 16.51
N SER A 266 -29.24 13.54 17.05
CA SER A 266 -28.84 14.81 16.44
C SER A 266 -28.08 14.59 15.11
N VAL A 267 -27.13 13.62 15.10
CA VAL A 267 -26.41 13.24 13.88
C VAL A 267 -27.36 12.70 12.82
N VAL A 268 -28.30 11.83 13.19
CA VAL A 268 -29.36 11.30 12.30
C VAL A 268 -30.21 12.43 11.73
N GLY A 269 -30.70 13.33 12.59
CA GLY A 269 -31.53 14.47 12.17
C GLY A 269 -30.78 15.40 11.20
N THR A 270 -29.53 15.72 11.51
CA THR A 270 -28.66 16.54 10.65
C THR A 270 -28.42 15.87 9.28
N THR A 271 -28.13 14.57 9.27
CA THR A 271 -27.91 13.81 8.02
C THR A 271 -29.15 13.85 7.13
N ILE A 272 -30.33 13.59 7.68
CA ILE A 272 -31.59 13.62 6.90
C ILE A 272 -31.88 15.04 6.40
N ARG A 273 -31.71 16.05 7.26
CA ARG A 273 -31.93 17.46 6.88
C ARG A 273 -31.01 17.87 5.73
N LEU A 274 -29.70 17.64 5.84
CA LEU A 274 -28.73 18.02 4.82
C LEU A 274 -28.96 17.26 3.51
N ALA A 275 -29.28 15.96 3.57
CA ALA A 275 -29.61 15.19 2.38
C ALA A 275 -30.82 15.79 1.64
N LYS A 276 -31.88 16.17 2.37
CA LYS A 276 -33.07 16.81 1.78
C LYS A 276 -32.76 18.19 1.22
N GLU A 277 -32.11 19.08 1.98
CA GLU A 277 -31.75 20.44 1.55
C GLU A 277 -30.95 20.47 0.25
N HIS A 278 -30.06 19.50 0.08
CA HIS A 278 -29.18 19.44 -1.09
C HIS A 278 -29.65 18.47 -2.18
N GLY A 279 -30.83 17.85 -2.00
CA GLY A 279 -31.41 16.91 -2.98
C GLY A 279 -30.58 15.65 -3.16
N VAL A 280 -29.99 15.14 -2.07
CA VAL A 280 -29.21 13.90 -2.08
C VAL A 280 -30.09 12.73 -1.72
N HIS A 281 -30.23 11.80 -2.66
CA HIS A 281 -30.99 10.58 -2.40
C HIS A 281 -30.28 9.70 -1.33
N PRO A 282 -31.01 8.99 -0.42
CA PRO A 282 -30.42 8.15 0.61
C PRO A 282 -29.34 7.19 0.11
N HIS A 283 -29.50 6.58 -1.08
CA HIS A 283 -28.50 5.72 -1.72
C HIS A 283 -27.19 6.42 -2.11
N ASN A 284 -27.12 7.73 -2.01
CA ASN A 284 -25.95 8.53 -2.27
C ASN A 284 -25.36 9.10 -0.97
N VAL A 285 -25.83 8.61 0.18
CA VAL A 285 -25.29 8.94 1.50
C VAL A 285 -24.45 7.78 1.99
N PHE A 286 -23.17 8.05 2.32
CA PHE A 286 -22.20 7.07 2.80
C PHE A 286 -21.76 7.45 4.20
N ILE A 287 -21.80 6.50 5.13
CA ILE A 287 -21.53 6.73 6.55
C ILE A 287 -20.49 5.71 7.03
N ASP A 288 -19.47 6.16 7.78
CA ASP A 288 -18.55 5.24 8.45
C ASP A 288 -19.30 4.37 9.45
N ASP A 289 -19.48 3.08 9.12
CA ASP A 289 -20.20 2.10 9.93
C ASP A 289 -19.29 1.45 11.00
N THR A 290 -18.30 2.18 11.49
CA THR A 290 -17.38 1.68 12.49
C THR A 290 -17.70 2.27 13.87
N GLY A 291 -17.99 1.44 14.87
CA GLY A 291 -18.30 1.89 16.24
C GLY A 291 -19.59 2.67 16.36
N VAL A 292 -19.54 3.97 16.72
CA VAL A 292 -20.76 4.80 16.93
C VAL A 292 -21.56 4.98 15.63
N GLY A 293 -20.87 5.02 14.48
CA GLY A 293 -21.54 5.16 13.19
C GLY A 293 -22.51 4.03 12.85
N ALA A 294 -22.29 2.81 13.36
CA ALA A 294 -23.23 1.72 13.23
C ALA A 294 -24.59 2.04 13.89
N GLY A 295 -24.58 2.72 15.04
CA GLY A 295 -25.79 3.20 15.68
C GLY A 295 -26.54 4.25 14.87
N VAL A 296 -25.81 5.12 14.15
CA VAL A 296 -26.41 6.12 13.25
C VAL A 296 -27.07 5.44 12.04
N THR A 297 -26.38 4.47 11.41
CA THR A 297 -26.92 3.75 10.25
C THR A 297 -28.15 2.92 10.60
N ASP A 298 -28.17 2.28 11.78
CA ASP A 298 -29.34 1.54 12.26
C ASP A 298 -30.55 2.46 12.51
N ARG A 299 -30.32 3.63 13.13
CA ARG A 299 -31.40 4.60 13.37
C ARG A 299 -31.93 5.23 12.08
N LEU A 300 -31.08 5.50 11.10
CA LEU A 300 -31.51 5.96 9.78
C LEU A 300 -32.38 4.90 9.09
N ARG A 301 -32.00 3.62 9.17
CA ARG A 301 -32.79 2.50 8.61
C ARG A 301 -34.16 2.36 9.29
N GLU A 302 -34.24 2.53 10.61
CA GLU A 302 -35.54 2.56 11.33
C GLU A 302 -36.47 3.68 10.83
N GLN A 303 -35.87 4.80 10.41
CA GLN A 303 -36.60 5.93 9.81
C GLN A 303 -36.84 5.77 8.30
N ARG A 304 -36.61 4.58 7.74
CA ARG A 304 -36.71 4.26 6.31
C ARG A 304 -35.78 5.12 5.42
N PHE A 305 -34.68 5.63 6.01
CA PHE A 305 -33.62 6.31 5.28
C PHE A 305 -32.47 5.33 5.02
N TYR A 306 -32.47 4.70 3.85
CA TYR A 306 -31.56 3.63 3.49
C TYR A 306 -30.25 4.20 2.90
N CYS A 307 -29.30 4.52 3.78
CA CYS A 307 -27.95 4.96 3.41
C CYS A 307 -26.98 3.78 3.23
N ASN A 308 -25.76 4.06 2.79
CA ASN A 308 -24.70 3.09 2.60
C ASN A 308 -23.74 3.08 3.81
N PRO A 309 -23.77 2.03 4.64
CA PRO A 309 -22.77 1.85 5.69
C PRO A 309 -21.44 1.43 5.08
N VAL A 310 -20.35 2.10 5.41
CA VAL A 310 -18.99 1.85 4.90
C VAL A 310 -18.12 1.26 6.00
N LYS A 311 -17.49 0.13 5.73
CA LYS A 311 -16.51 -0.51 6.64
C LYS A 311 -15.11 -0.36 6.04
N LEU A 312 -14.40 0.67 6.45
CA LEU A 312 -13.11 1.08 5.90
C LEU A 312 -11.99 0.02 6.01
N ALA A 313 -12.11 -0.88 6.99
CA ALA A 313 -11.15 -1.98 7.19
C ALA A 313 -11.36 -3.17 6.23
N MET A 314 -12.47 -3.22 5.49
CA MET A 314 -12.73 -4.29 4.51
C MET A 314 -11.72 -4.26 3.37
N LYS A 315 -11.64 -5.37 2.65
CA LYS A 315 -10.82 -5.51 1.45
C LYS A 315 -11.16 -4.44 0.42
N ALA A 316 -10.15 -3.93 -0.26
CA ALA A 316 -10.29 -3.05 -1.40
C ALA A 316 -10.92 -3.79 -2.59
N ASP A 317 -11.54 -3.08 -3.52
CA ASP A 317 -11.99 -3.65 -4.79
C ASP A 317 -10.78 -4.08 -5.64
N GLU A 318 -9.72 -3.24 -5.67
CA GLU A 318 -8.43 -3.56 -6.28
C GLU A 318 -7.48 -4.17 -5.23
N GLU A 319 -7.76 -5.40 -4.79
CA GLU A 319 -6.99 -6.08 -3.74
C GLU A 319 -5.48 -6.19 -4.03
N ASN A 320 -5.07 -6.17 -5.27
CA ASN A 320 -3.65 -6.23 -5.64
C ASN A 320 -2.92 -4.90 -5.47
N SER A 321 -3.62 -3.78 -5.51
CA SER A 321 -3.06 -2.42 -5.44
C SER A 321 -3.15 -1.80 -4.05
N TYR A 322 -4.20 -2.11 -3.28
CA TYR A 322 -4.49 -1.46 -2.01
C TYR A 322 -4.65 -2.46 -0.87
N ARG A 323 -4.22 -2.06 0.33
CA ARG A 323 -4.35 -2.87 1.54
C ARG A 323 -5.80 -3.09 1.96
N ASN A 324 -6.61 -2.05 1.87
CA ASN A 324 -8.01 -2.03 2.29
C ASN A 324 -8.78 -0.92 1.57
N ARG A 325 -10.09 -0.87 1.78
CA ARG A 325 -10.99 0.12 1.20
C ARG A 325 -10.61 1.56 1.53
N ARG A 326 -10.18 1.84 2.77
CA ARG A 326 -9.69 3.18 3.17
C ARG A 326 -8.53 3.65 2.28
N ALA A 327 -7.57 2.80 1.98
CA ALA A 327 -6.44 3.15 1.13
C ALA A 327 -6.86 3.41 -0.31
N GLU A 328 -7.77 2.59 -0.85
CA GLU A 328 -8.30 2.74 -2.19
C GLU A 328 -9.09 4.03 -2.34
N ASP A 329 -10.01 4.33 -1.41
CA ASP A 329 -10.88 5.48 -1.51
C ASP A 329 -10.13 6.81 -1.31
N TYR A 330 -9.13 6.85 -0.41
CA TYR A 330 -8.22 8.01 -0.34
C TYR A 330 -7.41 8.20 -1.62
N TRP A 331 -7.02 7.11 -2.28
CA TRP A 331 -6.35 7.22 -3.57
C TRP A 331 -7.26 7.79 -4.65
N LYS A 332 -8.54 7.43 -4.65
CA LYS A 332 -9.56 8.03 -5.53
C LYS A 332 -9.74 9.54 -5.26
N VAL A 333 -9.68 9.98 -3.99
CA VAL A 333 -9.65 11.42 -3.66
C VAL A 333 -8.48 12.11 -4.36
N LYS A 334 -7.27 11.58 -4.23
CA LYS A 334 -6.08 12.11 -4.90
C LYS A 334 -6.24 12.19 -6.41
N GLN A 335 -6.72 11.10 -7.01
CA GLN A 335 -6.95 11.07 -8.46
C GLN A 335 -7.98 12.11 -8.91
N TRP A 336 -9.07 12.26 -8.16
CA TRP A 336 -10.12 13.25 -8.44
C TRP A 336 -9.59 14.69 -8.37
N LEU A 337 -8.80 15.04 -7.35
CA LEU A 337 -8.15 16.35 -7.24
C LEU A 337 -7.21 16.60 -8.43
N ASN A 338 -6.40 15.61 -8.80
CA ASN A 338 -5.48 15.71 -9.95
C ASN A 338 -6.19 15.83 -11.30
N GLN A 339 -7.44 15.33 -11.40
CA GLN A 339 -8.31 15.47 -12.59
C GLN A 339 -9.08 16.79 -12.62
N GLY A 340 -8.82 17.70 -11.69
CA GLY A 340 -9.42 19.03 -11.65
C GLY A 340 -10.61 19.16 -10.71
N GLY A 341 -10.87 18.20 -9.84
CA GLY A 341 -11.82 18.32 -8.75
C GLY A 341 -11.48 19.51 -7.86
N LYS A 342 -12.50 20.26 -7.45
CA LYS A 342 -12.37 21.49 -6.65
C LYS A 342 -13.01 21.33 -5.27
N LEU A 343 -12.44 22.04 -4.32
CA LEU A 343 -12.95 22.17 -2.95
C LEU A 343 -13.38 23.61 -2.72
N ASP A 344 -14.31 23.83 -1.80
CA ASP A 344 -14.59 25.18 -1.32
C ASP A 344 -13.38 25.79 -0.57
N ALA A 345 -13.50 27.02 -0.12
CA ALA A 345 -12.40 27.74 0.53
C ALA A 345 -12.28 27.42 2.04
N ASP A 346 -12.93 26.36 2.52
CA ASP A 346 -12.89 25.98 3.93
C ASP A 346 -11.49 25.55 4.38
N GLU A 347 -11.04 26.03 5.55
CA GLU A 347 -9.73 25.73 6.10
C GLU A 347 -9.59 24.29 6.61
N ASN A 348 -10.71 23.61 6.95
CA ASN A 348 -10.69 22.22 7.40
C ASN A 348 -10.16 21.24 6.34
N TRP A 349 -10.10 21.64 5.06
CA TRP A 349 -9.43 20.83 4.03
C TRP A 349 -7.94 20.63 4.26
N ASP A 350 -7.31 21.41 5.13
CA ASP A 350 -5.89 21.25 5.50
C ASP A 350 -5.65 19.89 6.18
N GLU A 351 -6.69 19.20 6.68
CA GLU A 351 -6.60 17.81 7.13
C GLU A 351 -6.03 16.86 6.06
N LEU A 352 -6.26 17.15 4.77
CA LEU A 352 -5.74 16.38 3.64
C LEU A 352 -4.21 16.40 3.58
N LEU A 353 -3.55 17.47 4.05
CA LEU A 353 -2.10 17.60 4.07
C LEU A 353 -1.43 16.66 5.10
N HIS A 354 -2.16 16.24 6.11
CA HIS A 354 -1.65 15.37 7.16
C HIS A 354 -1.73 13.89 6.81
N LEU A 355 -2.45 13.55 5.74
CA LEU A 355 -2.61 12.19 5.27
C LEU A 355 -1.34 11.68 4.60
N LYS A 356 -0.89 10.50 5.02
CA LYS A 356 0.29 9.84 4.45
C LYS A 356 -0.03 8.43 3.99
N TYR A 357 0.65 8.01 2.95
CA TYR A 357 0.58 6.66 2.39
C TYR A 357 1.98 6.07 2.16
N ARG A 358 2.06 4.75 2.01
CA ARG A 358 3.27 4.06 1.56
C ARG A 358 2.94 2.72 0.91
N ALA A 359 3.90 2.16 0.17
CA ALA A 359 3.84 0.76 -0.22
C ALA A 359 4.18 -0.16 0.96
N MET A 360 3.42 -1.23 1.14
CA MET A 360 3.67 -2.24 2.19
C MET A 360 4.90 -3.09 1.86
N ASP A 361 5.76 -3.29 2.84
CA ASP A 361 7.02 -4.05 2.70
C ASP A 361 6.85 -5.48 2.18
N SER A 362 5.74 -6.13 2.53
CA SER A 362 5.51 -7.54 2.21
C SER A 362 4.80 -7.78 0.88
N THR A 363 4.00 -6.84 0.40
CA THR A 363 3.10 -7.05 -0.74
C THR A 363 3.21 -5.98 -1.83
N GLY A 364 3.86 -4.84 -1.55
CA GLY A 364 3.87 -3.67 -2.43
C GLY A 364 2.53 -2.90 -2.50
N LYS A 365 1.48 -3.38 -1.81
CA LYS A 365 0.18 -2.72 -1.80
C LYS A 365 0.25 -1.37 -1.10
N LEU A 366 -0.50 -0.40 -1.58
CA LEU A 366 -0.62 0.89 -0.92
C LEU A 366 -1.40 0.79 0.39
N GLU A 367 -0.87 1.39 1.45
CA GLU A 367 -1.55 1.55 2.73
C GLU A 367 -1.54 3.00 3.19
N MET A 368 -2.60 3.41 3.87
CA MET A 368 -2.64 4.71 4.55
C MET A 368 -2.04 4.60 5.95
N GLN A 369 -1.40 5.68 6.40
CA GLN A 369 -0.93 5.78 7.79
C GLN A 369 -2.10 5.55 8.76
N PRO A 370 -1.94 4.70 9.79
CA PRO A 370 -2.98 4.50 10.79
C PRO A 370 -3.35 5.79 11.53
N LYS A 371 -4.65 6.05 11.76
CA LYS A 371 -5.11 7.26 12.51
C LYS A 371 -4.38 7.41 13.86
N LYS A 372 -4.17 6.32 14.59
CA LYS A 372 -3.44 6.36 15.88
C LYS A 372 -2.00 6.87 15.76
N ASP A 373 -1.34 6.59 14.64
CA ASP A 373 0.04 7.02 14.41
C ASP A 373 0.08 8.51 14.01
N MET A 374 -0.96 8.99 13.30
CA MET A 374 -1.16 10.43 13.04
C MET A 374 -1.36 11.20 14.34
N ILE A 375 -2.29 10.74 15.19
CA ILE A 375 -2.60 11.37 16.49
C ILE A 375 -1.36 11.35 17.39
N ALA A 376 -0.62 10.24 17.44
CA ALA A 376 0.64 10.13 18.19
C ALA A 376 1.74 11.09 17.68
N SER A 377 1.63 11.53 16.42
CA SER A 377 2.52 12.52 15.80
C SER A 377 2.03 13.97 16.02
N GLY A 378 0.95 14.17 16.79
CA GLY A 378 0.41 15.49 17.15
C GLY A 378 -0.63 16.04 16.17
N PHE A 379 -1.08 15.27 15.18
CA PHE A 379 -2.12 15.70 14.25
C PHE A 379 -3.52 15.33 14.76
N PRO A 380 -4.54 16.15 14.51
CA PRO A 380 -5.93 15.81 14.85
C PRO A 380 -6.46 14.66 13.99
N SER A 381 -7.63 14.13 14.37
CA SER A 381 -8.38 13.18 13.52
C SER A 381 -8.76 13.87 12.20
N PRO A 382 -8.62 13.23 11.03
CA PRO A 382 -8.94 13.83 9.75
C PRO A 382 -10.43 13.67 9.38
N ASP A 383 -11.33 14.19 10.23
CA ASP A 383 -12.77 13.90 10.16
C ASP A 383 -13.41 14.43 8.87
N VAL A 384 -13.02 15.64 8.42
CA VAL A 384 -13.50 16.21 7.14
C VAL A 384 -12.91 15.48 5.94
N ALA A 385 -11.64 15.11 6.01
CA ALA A 385 -11.01 14.32 4.96
C ALA A 385 -11.59 12.89 4.89
N ASP A 386 -11.91 12.26 6.03
CA ASP A 386 -12.58 10.96 6.05
C ASP A 386 -14.02 11.07 5.47
N ALA A 387 -14.77 12.13 5.81
CA ALA A 387 -16.09 12.37 5.21
C ALA A 387 -16.03 12.56 3.68
N LEU A 388 -15.01 13.27 3.17
CA LEU A 388 -14.77 13.38 1.73
C LEU A 388 -14.46 12.01 1.12
N MET A 389 -13.56 11.24 1.72
CA MET A 389 -13.15 9.92 1.25
C MET A 389 -14.33 8.96 1.13
N LEU A 390 -15.26 8.96 2.09
CA LEU A 390 -16.47 8.13 2.05
C LEU A 390 -17.32 8.36 0.81
N THR A 391 -17.28 9.56 0.21
CA THR A 391 -18.05 9.85 -1.03
C THR A 391 -17.52 9.10 -2.26
N PHE A 392 -16.37 8.46 -2.18
CA PHE A 392 -15.75 7.70 -3.28
C PHE A 392 -16.01 6.19 -3.17
N ASP A 393 -16.64 5.74 -2.09
CA ASP A 393 -17.01 4.33 -1.94
C ASP A 393 -18.16 3.95 -2.89
N LYS A 394 -18.26 2.66 -3.16
CA LYS A 394 -19.35 2.10 -3.98
C LYS A 394 -20.44 1.53 -3.09
N PRO A 395 -21.72 1.72 -3.42
CA PRO A 395 -22.79 1.09 -2.69
C PRO A 395 -22.63 -0.44 -2.77
N PRO A 396 -22.77 -1.17 -1.64
CA PRO A 396 -22.81 -2.60 -1.68
C PRO A 396 -24.00 -3.08 -2.54
N TYR A 397 -23.77 -4.09 -3.39
CA TYR A 397 -24.86 -4.69 -4.14
C TYR A 397 -25.78 -5.46 -3.19
N ARG A 398 -27.03 -5.00 -3.02
CA ARG A 398 -28.04 -5.59 -2.15
C ARG A 398 -29.35 -5.79 -2.91
N PRO A 399 -29.57 -6.95 -3.56
CA PRO A 399 -30.73 -7.18 -4.42
C PRO A 399 -32.07 -7.10 -3.69
N GLU A 400 -32.13 -7.41 -2.39
CA GLU A 400 -33.37 -7.33 -1.60
C GLU A 400 -33.72 -5.91 -1.15
N GLU A 401 -32.69 -5.10 -0.82
CA GLU A 401 -32.89 -3.70 -0.48
C GLU A 401 -33.26 -2.86 -1.73
N ALA A 402 -32.80 -3.22 -2.92
CA ALA A 402 -33.16 -2.53 -4.16
C ALA A 402 -34.69 -2.52 -4.44
N LYS A 403 -35.44 -3.51 -3.98
CA LYS A 403 -36.91 -3.52 -4.08
C LYS A 403 -37.58 -2.59 -3.06
N LEU A 404 -37.13 -2.64 -1.81
CA LEU A 404 -37.61 -1.75 -0.74
C LEU A 404 -37.25 -0.28 -1.03
N GLU A 405 -36.13 -0.07 -1.68
CA GLU A 405 -35.62 1.21 -2.13
C GLU A 405 -36.43 1.80 -3.26
N ALA A 406 -36.86 1.01 -4.24
CA ALA A 406 -37.74 1.47 -5.32
C ALA A 406 -39.09 1.90 -4.77
N GLU A 407 -39.60 1.25 -3.73
CA GLU A 407 -40.83 1.61 -3.03
C GLU A 407 -40.67 2.89 -2.19
N ALA A 408 -39.55 3.04 -1.46
CA ALA A 408 -39.25 4.24 -0.67
C ALA A 408 -38.92 5.49 -1.53
N SER A 409 -38.32 5.31 -2.72
CA SER A 409 -38.07 6.41 -3.67
C SER A 409 -39.36 7.06 -4.15
N GLN A 410 -40.40 6.25 -4.35
CA GLN A 410 -41.73 6.78 -4.75
C GLN A 410 -42.36 7.62 -3.63
N ASP A 411 -42.07 7.31 -2.37
CA ASP A 411 -42.56 8.11 -1.24
C ASP A 411 -41.71 9.37 -1.02
N PHE A 412 -40.38 9.32 -1.27
CA PHE A 412 -39.47 10.46 -1.11
C PHE A 412 -39.79 11.59 -2.14
N ASP A 413 -40.09 11.21 -3.39
CA ASP A 413 -40.50 12.17 -4.45
C ASP A 413 -41.87 12.84 -4.16
N LYS A 414 -42.74 12.15 -3.44
CA LYS A 414 -44.05 12.73 -3.01
C LYS A 414 -43.88 13.83 -1.96
N TYR A 415 -42.84 13.85 -1.16
CA TYR A 415 -42.57 14.85 -0.11
C TYR A 415 -41.62 15.97 -0.54
N SER A 416 -41.05 15.92 -1.76
CA SER A 416 -40.17 16.95 -2.31
C SER A 416 -40.96 18.08 -3.05
N VAL A 417 -42.29 18.03 -3.04
CA VAL A 417 -43.19 18.98 -3.72
C VAL A 417 -44.08 19.74 -2.71
N ILE A 418 -43.54 20.07 -1.53
CA ILE A 418 -44.20 21.04 -0.63
C ILE A 418 -43.14 22.05 -0.18
#